data_3e8c02cbbce4667e0434083527a0c8bb
#
_entry.id   3e8c02cbbce4667e0434083527a0c8bb
#
_cell.length_a   1.000
_cell.length_b   1.000
_cell.length_c   1.000
_cell.angle_alpha   90.00
_cell.angle_beta   90.00
_cell.angle_gamma   90.00
#
_symmetry.space_group_name_H-M   'P 1'
#
loop_
_entity.id
_entity.type
_entity.pdbx_description
1 polymer ?
#
loop_
_entity_poly.entity_id
_entity_poly.type
_entity_poly.pdbx_seq_one_letter_code
_entity_poly.pdbx_strand_id
1 'polypeptide(L)'
;MSPQLWGLLAKYLIGEDGVNATWDAGGTRLEVTLSTSLGSGPITLVSSPFSSPPSLLALIYHRMKSFSVALALIAPVHAGLRFGCSSLTIQRIDPVVEPGHNPSAHVHHIVGGNAFNATMTGDVGARATCTTCEMAEDFSNYWTAHPTNGSYHRVPVKNNAALAAGTTGGMTIYYTQQQYITAFPPGFRMTVGSPTTSTLDQARKHIGLRYNCLQTLLNRGPEMVDFPTKPCPAGIFAVHHFPACWDGKNLDSPDHQSHMYNTIQYDGFTNAPPCPASHPVRMPQLTYETVWDTTKFNSMWPSGAPNPFVWSFQGSSGYGTHADYMFGWKGDSLQRAMNKSECFYDGCGSIKKQTMNIANQCTVKDMVGEQTDGWLTALPGMQM
;
A
#
# COMPACT_ATOMS: atom_id res chain seq x y z
N MET A 1 -7.33 38.61 25.28
CA MET A 1 -7.75 37.18 25.34
C MET A 1 -7.39 36.63 26.69
N SER A 2 -8.30 35.91 27.32
CA SER A 2 -8.01 35.34 28.68
C SER A 2 -7.02 34.17 28.56
N PRO A 3 -6.24 33.87 29.61
CA PRO A 3 -5.30 32.72 29.64
C PRO A 3 -5.97 31.39 29.34
N GLN A 4 -7.27 31.26 29.63
CA GLN A 4 -8.07 30.06 29.34
C GLN A 4 -8.31 29.85 27.85
N LEU A 5 -8.44 30.91 27.07
CA LEU A 5 -8.63 30.84 25.61
C LEU A 5 -7.35 30.40 24.90
N TRP A 6 -6.19 30.79 25.41
CA TRP A 6 -4.88 30.37 24.87
C TRP A 6 -4.58 28.91 25.17
N GLY A 7 -4.96 28.41 26.34
CA GLY A 7 -4.84 27.00 26.68
C GLY A 7 -5.71 26.09 25.80
N LEU A 8 -6.92 26.56 25.45
CA LEU A 8 -7.82 25.88 24.53
C LEU A 8 -7.31 25.90 23.07
N LEU A 9 -6.75 27.02 22.64
CA LEU A 9 -6.19 27.15 21.28
C LEU A 9 -4.92 26.28 21.10
N ALA A 10 -4.06 26.20 22.12
CA ALA A 10 -2.89 25.34 22.11
C ALA A 10 -3.27 23.84 22.08
N LYS A 11 -4.26 23.43 22.86
CA LYS A 11 -4.81 22.06 22.84
C LYS A 11 -5.45 21.70 21.51
N TYR A 12 -6.15 22.64 20.89
CA TYR A 12 -6.78 22.41 19.58
C TYR A 12 -5.76 22.29 18.43
N LEU A 13 -4.62 22.98 18.52
CA LEU A 13 -3.61 23.00 17.46
C LEU A 13 -2.53 21.90 17.57
N ILE A 14 -2.32 21.32 18.76
CA ILE A 14 -1.17 20.43 19.05
C ILE A 14 -1.61 19.04 19.59
N GLY A 15 -2.89 18.83 19.92
CA GLY A 15 -3.41 17.59 20.50
C GLY A 15 -3.46 17.65 22.06
N GLU A 16 -4.26 16.75 22.65
CA GLU A 16 -4.67 16.86 24.07
C GLU A 16 -3.59 16.56 25.12
N ASP A 17 -2.49 15.88 24.78
CA ASP A 17 -1.51 15.42 25.77
C ASP A 17 -0.13 16.06 25.61
N GLY A 18 0.33 16.73 26.68
CA GLY A 18 1.73 17.10 26.85
C GLY A 18 2.10 18.58 26.67
N VAL A 19 1.13 19.51 26.60
CA VAL A 19 1.40 20.95 26.52
C VAL A 19 0.99 21.67 27.80
N ASN A 20 1.94 22.28 28.49
CA ASN A 20 1.70 23.18 29.61
C ASN A 20 2.14 24.62 29.25
N ALA A 21 1.23 25.58 29.44
CA ALA A 21 1.52 26.99 29.21
C ALA A 21 1.18 27.78 30.49
N THR A 22 2.15 28.50 31.01
CA THR A 22 2.00 29.31 32.22
C THR A 22 2.49 30.73 31.99
N TRP A 23 1.85 31.71 32.66
CA TRP A 23 2.28 33.11 32.66
C TRP A 23 3.00 33.42 33.96
N ASP A 24 3.98 34.31 33.89
CA ASP A 24 4.58 34.86 35.13
C ASP A 24 3.54 35.66 35.93
N ALA A 25 3.85 35.90 37.21
CA ALA A 25 2.95 36.58 38.13
C ALA A 25 2.57 38.02 37.71
N GLY A 26 3.28 38.61 36.76
CA GLY A 26 3.04 39.95 36.17
C GLY A 26 2.33 39.92 34.84
N GLY A 27 2.02 38.75 34.24
CA GLY A 27 1.39 38.64 32.93
C GLY A 27 2.25 39.11 31.75
N THR A 28 3.56 39.22 31.95
CA THR A 28 4.52 39.79 31.00
C THR A 28 5.32 38.75 30.25
N ARG A 29 5.34 37.52 30.72
CA ARG A 29 6.16 36.42 30.18
C ARG A 29 5.34 35.15 30.05
N LEU A 30 5.33 34.53 28.87
CA LEU A 30 4.68 33.25 28.63
C LEU A 30 5.74 32.13 28.59
N GLU A 31 5.56 31.11 29.38
CA GLU A 31 6.36 29.88 29.37
C GLU A 31 5.53 28.71 28.84
N VAL A 32 6.01 28.05 27.80
CA VAL A 32 5.35 26.91 27.17
C VAL A 32 6.27 25.70 27.29
N THR A 33 5.84 24.67 27.99
CA THR A 33 6.57 23.42 28.15
C THR A 33 5.90 22.32 27.33
N LEU A 34 6.67 21.68 26.46
CA LEU A 34 6.25 20.54 25.65
C LEU A 34 6.87 19.27 26.22
N SER A 35 6.04 18.31 26.61
CA SER A 35 6.49 16.98 27.02
C SER A 35 6.35 16.03 25.84
N THR A 36 7.46 15.47 25.35
CA THR A 36 7.44 14.47 24.27
C THR A 36 7.60 13.08 24.87
N SER A 37 6.85 12.10 24.36
CA SER A 37 6.93 10.68 24.77
C SER A 37 8.21 9.97 24.28
N LEU A 38 9.15 10.69 23.65
CA LEU A 38 10.33 10.15 22.96
C LEU A 38 11.63 10.20 23.77
N GLY A 39 11.57 10.33 25.10
CA GLY A 39 12.76 10.15 25.95
C GLY A 39 13.80 11.28 25.94
N SER A 40 13.62 12.35 25.19
CA SER A 40 14.32 13.63 25.34
C SER A 40 13.55 14.50 26.33
N GLY A 41 14.23 15.05 27.35
CA GLY A 41 13.60 15.83 28.39
C GLY A 41 12.72 16.98 27.88
N PRO A 42 11.89 17.59 28.75
CA PRO A 42 10.92 18.61 28.35
C PRO A 42 11.62 19.82 27.72
N ILE A 43 11.11 20.30 26.59
CA ILE A 43 11.60 21.51 25.93
C ILE A 43 10.79 22.70 26.44
N THR A 44 11.44 23.64 27.11
CA THR A 44 10.80 24.86 27.59
C THR A 44 11.18 26.03 26.69
N LEU A 45 10.16 26.68 26.13
CA LEU A 45 10.30 27.89 25.33
C LEU A 45 9.87 29.11 26.18
N VAL A 46 10.75 30.05 26.33
CA VAL A 46 10.53 31.23 27.14
C VAL A 46 10.53 32.49 26.26
N SER A 47 9.49 33.32 26.32
CA SER A 47 9.45 34.59 25.61
C SER A 47 10.23 35.68 26.38
N SER A 48 10.99 36.54 25.66
CA SER A 48 11.60 37.73 26.24
C SER A 48 10.54 38.76 26.68
N PRO A 49 10.76 39.57 27.73
CA PRO A 49 9.84 40.62 28.12
C PRO A 49 9.70 41.69 27.02
N PHE A 50 8.48 42.13 26.77
CA PHE A 50 8.16 43.12 25.74
C PHE A 50 8.39 44.57 26.27
N SER A 51 9.18 45.36 25.53
CA SER A 51 9.47 46.73 25.89
C SER A 51 8.61 47.78 25.14
N SER A 52 7.64 47.38 24.30
CA SER A 52 6.57 48.21 23.72
C SER A 52 5.64 47.37 22.85
N PRO A 53 4.35 47.76 22.61
CA PRO A 53 3.42 46.94 21.85
C PRO A 53 3.58 47.17 20.35
N PRO A 54 4.27 46.31 19.61
CA PRO A 54 4.04 46.17 18.18
C PRO A 54 2.69 45.51 18.00
N SER A 55 2.00 45.81 16.92
CA SER A 55 0.70 45.22 16.65
C SER A 55 0.82 43.69 16.74
N LEU A 56 0.15 43.12 17.73
CA LEU A 56 0.21 41.69 18.12
C LEU A 56 0.07 40.72 16.95
N LEU A 57 -0.64 41.12 15.91
CA LEU A 57 -0.86 40.38 14.67
C LEU A 57 0.41 40.21 13.80
N ALA A 58 1.31 41.18 13.73
CA ALA A 58 2.53 41.12 12.91
C ALA A 58 3.56 40.18 13.53
N LEU A 59 3.67 40.14 14.87
CA LEU A 59 4.58 39.27 15.60
C LEU A 59 4.10 37.80 15.59
N ILE A 60 2.79 37.60 15.70
CA ILE A 60 2.16 36.27 15.58
C ILE A 60 2.38 35.71 14.17
N TYR A 61 2.19 36.53 13.12
CA TYR A 61 2.36 36.10 11.75
C TYR A 61 3.82 35.76 11.39
N HIS A 62 4.80 36.49 11.91
CA HIS A 62 6.23 36.20 11.64
C HIS A 62 6.75 34.99 12.44
N ARG A 63 6.27 34.80 13.67
CA ARG A 63 6.63 33.62 14.46
C ARG A 63 5.84 32.36 14.06
N MET A 64 4.61 32.48 13.59
CA MET A 64 3.87 31.35 13.00
C MET A 64 4.56 30.79 11.73
N LYS A 65 5.15 31.66 10.89
CA LYS A 65 5.96 31.16 9.74
C LYS A 65 7.19 30.39 10.17
N SER A 66 7.87 30.83 11.21
CA SER A 66 9.05 30.12 11.76
C SER A 66 8.66 28.85 12.52
N PHE A 67 7.49 28.85 13.18
CA PHE A 67 6.96 27.67 13.88
C PHE A 67 6.41 26.63 12.90
N SER A 68 5.77 27.07 11.82
CA SER A 68 5.30 26.16 10.75
C SER A 68 6.46 25.48 10.02
N VAL A 69 7.60 26.16 9.85
CA VAL A 69 8.81 25.57 9.28
C VAL A 69 9.48 24.60 10.26
N ALA A 70 9.48 24.90 11.58
CA ALA A 70 10.04 23.99 12.58
C ALA A 70 9.15 22.76 12.82
N LEU A 71 7.81 22.89 12.77
CA LEU A 71 6.89 21.75 12.87
C LEU A 71 6.90 20.90 11.60
N ALA A 72 7.11 21.49 10.43
CA ALA A 72 7.27 20.76 9.18
C ALA A 72 8.53 19.87 9.16
N LEU A 73 9.53 20.19 10.00
CA LEU A 73 10.76 19.39 10.13
C LEU A 73 10.62 18.20 11.12
N ILE A 74 9.51 18.10 11.85
CA ILE A 74 9.29 17.06 12.88
C ILE A 74 8.12 16.12 12.50
N ALA A 75 7.34 16.45 11.49
CA ALA A 75 6.35 15.50 10.99
C ALA A 75 7.09 14.29 10.39
N PRO A 76 6.87 13.05 10.87
CA PRO A 76 7.41 11.89 10.19
C PRO A 76 6.82 11.89 8.78
N VAL A 77 7.66 12.17 7.81
CA VAL A 77 7.28 12.15 6.40
C VAL A 77 7.06 10.69 6.03
N HIS A 78 5.82 10.27 6.05
CA HIS A 78 5.42 8.99 5.49
C HIS A 78 5.49 9.13 3.98
N ALA A 79 6.63 8.79 3.44
CA ALA A 79 6.94 8.98 2.05
C ALA A 79 6.86 7.66 1.31
N GLY A 80 6.00 7.58 0.30
CA GLY A 80 5.85 6.42 -0.55
C GLY A 80 5.86 6.82 -2.01
N LEU A 81 6.73 6.22 -2.82
CA LEU A 81 6.57 6.25 -4.26
C LEU A 81 5.26 5.53 -4.59
N ARG A 82 4.29 6.24 -5.16
CA ARG A 82 2.95 5.75 -5.43
C ARG A 82 2.58 5.99 -6.89
N PHE A 83 2.07 4.96 -7.56
CA PHE A 83 1.66 5.07 -8.96
C PHE A 83 0.59 4.03 -9.30
N GLY A 84 -0.15 4.26 -10.39
CA GLY A 84 -1.13 3.34 -10.94
C GLY A 84 -0.53 2.44 -12.00
N CYS A 85 -0.99 1.18 -12.03
CA CYS A 85 -0.76 0.26 -13.13
C CYS A 85 -2.12 -0.22 -13.65
N SER A 86 -2.33 -0.28 -14.96
CA SER A 86 -3.50 -0.92 -15.56
C SER A 86 -3.38 -2.45 -15.51
N SER A 87 -4.50 -3.14 -15.66
CA SER A 87 -4.49 -4.60 -15.78
C SER A 87 -3.68 -5.03 -17.00
N LEU A 88 -2.72 -5.93 -16.79
CA LEU A 88 -1.97 -6.58 -17.88
C LEU A 88 -2.76 -7.78 -18.39
N THR A 89 -3.19 -8.64 -17.46
CA THR A 89 -4.00 -9.83 -17.78
C THR A 89 -4.71 -10.35 -16.53
N ILE A 90 -5.75 -11.17 -16.71
CA ILE A 90 -6.41 -11.95 -15.66
C ILE A 90 -6.52 -13.38 -16.18
N GLN A 91 -5.68 -14.28 -15.67
CA GLN A 91 -5.62 -15.68 -16.09
C GLN A 91 -5.01 -16.56 -14.99
N ARG A 92 -5.07 -17.88 -15.17
CA ARG A 92 -4.47 -18.86 -14.26
C ARG A 92 -3.01 -19.10 -14.63
N ILE A 93 -2.14 -18.17 -14.24
CA ILE A 93 -0.68 -18.28 -14.35
C ILE A 93 -0.05 -17.78 -13.05
N ASP A 94 0.91 -18.54 -12.54
CA ASP A 94 1.71 -18.22 -11.36
C ASP A 94 3.16 -18.65 -11.54
N PRO A 95 4.04 -17.76 -11.99
CA PRO A 95 5.43 -18.09 -12.25
C PRO A 95 6.30 -18.23 -10.99
N VAL A 96 5.78 -17.91 -9.81
CA VAL A 96 6.50 -17.98 -8.53
C VAL A 96 6.16 -19.27 -7.79
N VAL A 97 4.88 -19.49 -7.48
CA VAL A 97 4.47 -20.66 -6.68
C VAL A 97 4.32 -21.92 -7.54
N GLU A 98 3.89 -21.77 -8.80
CA GLU A 98 3.69 -22.88 -9.74
C GLU A 98 4.45 -22.67 -11.07
N PRO A 99 5.80 -22.51 -11.02
CA PRO A 99 6.59 -22.18 -12.20
C PRO A 99 6.47 -23.25 -13.28
N GLY A 100 6.17 -22.83 -14.51
CA GLY A 100 6.00 -23.71 -15.67
C GLY A 100 4.63 -24.37 -15.80
N HIS A 101 3.75 -24.26 -14.79
CA HIS A 101 2.40 -24.77 -14.89
C HIS A 101 1.54 -23.79 -15.74
N ASN A 102 0.86 -24.36 -16.72
CA ASN A 102 -0.09 -23.65 -17.58
C ASN A 102 -1.26 -24.60 -17.90
N PRO A 103 -2.43 -24.40 -17.26
CA PRO A 103 -2.75 -23.36 -16.27
C PRO A 103 -2.22 -23.65 -14.84
N SER A 104 -2.09 -22.57 -14.03
CA SER A 104 -1.91 -22.69 -12.56
C SER A 104 -3.22 -23.04 -11.85
N ALA A 105 -3.15 -23.29 -10.54
CA ALA A 105 -4.32 -23.76 -9.77
C ALA A 105 -5.49 -22.76 -9.76
N HIS A 106 -5.25 -21.44 -9.77
CA HIS A 106 -6.32 -20.45 -9.64
C HIS A 106 -6.04 -19.15 -10.43
N VAL A 107 -7.05 -18.30 -10.47
CA VAL A 107 -7.02 -17.05 -11.24
C VAL A 107 -6.28 -15.96 -10.47
N HIS A 108 -5.37 -15.29 -11.17
CA HIS A 108 -4.69 -14.09 -10.71
C HIS A 108 -5.04 -12.88 -11.56
N HIS A 109 -5.06 -11.71 -10.93
CA HIS A 109 -5.05 -10.41 -11.57
C HIS A 109 -3.62 -9.86 -11.57
N ILE A 110 -3.07 -9.63 -12.73
CA ILE A 110 -1.68 -9.28 -12.96
C ILE A 110 -1.57 -7.87 -13.54
N VAL A 111 -0.60 -7.08 -13.09
CA VAL A 111 -0.19 -5.80 -13.65
C VAL A 111 1.33 -5.76 -13.83
N GLY A 112 1.84 -4.80 -14.62
CA GLY A 112 3.28 -4.56 -14.78
C GLY A 112 3.83 -4.92 -16.15
N GLY A 113 5.03 -5.50 -16.17
CA GLY A 113 5.81 -5.74 -17.38
C GLY A 113 5.33 -6.91 -18.24
N ASN A 114 5.51 -6.79 -19.56
CA ASN A 114 5.08 -7.79 -20.53
C ASN A 114 6.03 -9.01 -20.66
N ALA A 115 7.06 -9.10 -19.82
CA ALA A 115 7.85 -10.33 -19.69
C ALA A 115 7.13 -11.42 -18.86
N PHE A 116 5.92 -11.14 -18.36
CA PHE A 116 5.10 -12.08 -17.60
C PHE A 116 4.81 -13.34 -18.43
N ASN A 117 5.10 -14.51 -17.83
CA ASN A 117 4.94 -15.83 -18.45
C ASN A 117 4.83 -16.90 -17.35
N ALA A 118 4.40 -18.11 -17.71
CA ALA A 118 4.32 -19.25 -16.78
C ALA A 118 5.69 -19.62 -16.17
N THR A 119 6.79 -19.34 -16.85
CA THR A 119 8.15 -19.51 -16.31
C THR A 119 8.89 -18.18 -16.37
N MET A 120 9.27 -17.67 -15.21
CA MET A 120 10.00 -16.41 -15.10
C MET A 120 11.24 -16.61 -14.21
N THR A 121 12.42 -16.35 -14.76
CA THR A 121 13.71 -16.50 -14.07
C THR A 121 14.61 -15.31 -14.35
N GLY A 122 15.53 -15.01 -13.42
CA GLY A 122 16.53 -13.95 -13.59
C GLY A 122 15.92 -12.54 -13.70
N ASP A 123 16.58 -11.66 -14.42
CA ASP A 123 16.17 -10.26 -14.59
C ASP A 123 15.04 -10.13 -15.61
N VAL A 124 13.80 -10.00 -15.12
CA VAL A 124 12.63 -9.78 -15.99
C VAL A 124 12.58 -8.36 -16.54
N GLY A 125 13.15 -7.40 -15.81
CA GLY A 125 13.25 -6.01 -16.25
C GLY A 125 14.09 -5.84 -17.52
N ALA A 126 15.10 -6.68 -17.69
CA ALA A 126 15.92 -6.69 -18.89
C ALA A 126 15.22 -7.28 -20.12
N ARG A 127 14.18 -8.12 -19.91
CA ARG A 127 13.45 -8.80 -21.00
C ARG A 127 12.15 -8.12 -21.41
N ALA A 128 11.54 -7.37 -20.49
CA ALA A 128 10.30 -6.66 -20.79
C ALA A 128 10.55 -5.47 -21.74
N THR A 129 9.60 -5.24 -22.62
CA THR A 129 9.64 -4.15 -23.61
C THR A 129 8.61 -3.06 -23.33
N CYS A 130 7.60 -3.36 -22.52
CA CYS A 130 6.60 -2.41 -22.06
C CYS A 130 6.07 -2.80 -20.68
N THR A 131 5.38 -1.87 -20.04
CA THR A 131 4.71 -2.05 -18.75
C THR A 131 3.37 -1.35 -18.74
N THR A 132 2.41 -1.88 -17.98
CA THR A 132 1.10 -1.25 -17.74
C THR A 132 1.14 -0.18 -16.65
N CYS A 133 2.32 0.09 -16.06
CA CYS A 133 2.50 1.04 -14.99
C CYS A 133 2.82 2.46 -15.50
N GLU A 134 2.44 3.48 -14.72
CA GLU A 134 2.80 4.89 -14.99
C GLU A 134 4.33 5.10 -15.00
N MET A 135 5.07 4.35 -14.17
CA MET A 135 6.53 4.38 -14.14
C MET A 135 7.08 3.53 -15.28
N ALA A 136 7.58 4.19 -16.33
CA ALA A 136 8.02 3.53 -17.58
C ALA A 136 9.30 2.69 -17.42
N GLU A 137 10.01 2.80 -16.31
CA GLU A 137 11.19 2.01 -15.96
C GLU A 137 10.87 0.84 -15.01
N ASP A 138 9.59 0.68 -14.64
CA ASP A 138 9.13 -0.41 -13.80
C ASP A 138 8.49 -1.53 -14.65
N PHE A 139 9.25 -2.58 -14.87
CA PHE A 139 8.80 -3.81 -15.54
C PHE A 139 8.57 -4.96 -14.56
N SER A 140 8.46 -4.66 -13.26
CA SER A 140 8.08 -5.65 -12.26
C SER A 140 6.71 -6.23 -12.58
N ASN A 141 6.45 -7.43 -12.10
CA ASN A 141 5.10 -7.99 -12.11
C ASN A 141 4.56 -8.10 -10.69
N TYR A 142 3.31 -7.72 -10.57
CA TYR A 142 2.53 -7.65 -9.33
C TYR A 142 1.23 -8.39 -9.58
N TRP A 143 0.89 -9.38 -8.75
CA TRP A 143 -0.38 -10.07 -8.91
C TRP A 143 -1.00 -10.47 -7.58
N THR A 144 -2.31 -10.65 -7.61
CA THR A 144 -3.11 -11.08 -6.46
C THR A 144 -4.12 -12.11 -6.92
N ALA A 145 -4.54 -13.00 -6.01
CA ALA A 145 -5.70 -13.83 -6.25
C ALA A 145 -6.93 -12.98 -6.61
N HIS A 146 -7.75 -13.49 -7.51
CA HIS A 146 -8.92 -12.76 -8.02
C HIS A 146 -10.23 -13.44 -7.61
N PRO A 147 -11.16 -12.71 -6.97
CA PRO A 147 -12.42 -13.28 -6.52
C PRO A 147 -13.46 -13.38 -7.65
N THR A 148 -14.37 -14.31 -7.45
CA THR A 148 -15.57 -14.53 -8.25
C THR A 148 -16.77 -14.46 -7.31
N ASN A 149 -17.98 -14.14 -7.76
CA ASN A 149 -19.15 -14.35 -6.93
C ASN A 149 -19.56 -15.82 -6.92
N GLY A 150 -20.35 -16.24 -5.91
CA GLY A 150 -20.80 -17.62 -5.76
C GLY A 150 -21.69 -18.16 -6.89
N SER A 151 -22.12 -17.29 -7.82
CA SER A 151 -22.80 -17.67 -9.06
C SER A 151 -21.83 -17.63 -10.25
N TYR A 152 -20.54 -17.71 -9.99
CA TYR A 152 -19.43 -17.79 -10.95
C TYR A 152 -19.33 -16.61 -11.92
N HIS A 153 -19.65 -15.40 -11.44
CA HIS A 153 -19.33 -14.19 -12.19
C HIS A 153 -18.05 -13.58 -11.64
N ARG A 154 -17.04 -13.37 -12.49
CA ARG A 154 -15.81 -12.68 -12.08
C ARG A 154 -16.13 -11.27 -11.57
N VAL A 155 -15.57 -10.91 -10.40
CA VAL A 155 -15.70 -9.57 -9.86
C VAL A 155 -14.87 -8.59 -10.71
N PRO A 156 -15.47 -7.55 -11.32
CA PRO A 156 -14.70 -6.57 -12.10
C PRO A 156 -13.74 -5.76 -11.21
N VAL A 157 -12.58 -5.41 -11.76
CA VAL A 157 -11.65 -4.46 -11.14
C VAL A 157 -12.03 -3.05 -11.59
N LYS A 158 -12.21 -2.11 -10.62
CA LYS A 158 -12.43 -0.70 -10.94
C LYS A 158 -11.18 -0.03 -11.48
N ASN A 159 -11.39 0.91 -12.37
CA ASN A 159 -10.31 1.77 -12.86
C ASN A 159 -9.77 2.62 -11.71
N ASN A 160 -8.46 2.66 -11.57
CA ASN A 160 -7.77 3.42 -10.54
C ASN A 160 -7.58 4.90 -10.91
N ALA A 161 -8.63 5.53 -11.44
CA ALA A 161 -8.59 6.90 -11.93
C ALA A 161 -8.31 7.95 -10.84
N ALA A 162 -8.46 7.58 -9.56
CA ALA A 162 -8.15 8.49 -8.45
C ALA A 162 -6.64 8.78 -8.32
N LEU A 163 -5.77 7.92 -8.86
CA LEU A 163 -4.32 8.06 -8.77
C LEU A 163 -3.65 8.23 -10.14
N ALA A 164 -4.13 7.53 -11.15
CA ALA A 164 -3.63 7.65 -12.50
C ALA A 164 -4.83 7.68 -13.45
N ALA A 165 -5.23 8.87 -13.88
CA ALA A 165 -6.33 9.03 -14.80
C ALA A 165 -6.09 8.24 -16.09
N GLY A 166 -7.09 7.46 -16.51
CA GLY A 166 -7.00 6.62 -17.70
C GLY A 166 -6.54 5.18 -17.45
N THR A 167 -6.35 4.75 -16.19
CA THR A 167 -6.14 3.32 -15.90
C THR A 167 -7.33 2.48 -16.35
N THR A 168 -7.05 1.26 -16.82
CA THR A 168 -8.05 0.24 -17.14
C THR A 168 -7.95 -0.89 -16.13
N GLY A 169 -8.88 -0.94 -15.17
CA GLY A 169 -8.76 -1.82 -14.01
C GLY A 169 -7.49 -1.48 -13.20
N GLY A 170 -6.77 -2.51 -12.81
CA GLY A 170 -5.41 -2.38 -12.32
C GLY A 170 -5.26 -2.29 -10.80
N MET A 171 -4.06 -1.89 -10.40
CA MET A 171 -3.64 -1.75 -8.99
C MET A 171 -2.92 -0.43 -8.78
N THR A 172 -3.00 0.08 -7.54
CA THR A 172 -2.06 1.08 -7.05
C THR A 172 -0.89 0.37 -6.40
N ILE A 173 0.30 0.73 -6.78
CA ILE A 173 1.55 0.19 -6.24
C ILE A 173 2.22 1.26 -5.39
N TYR A 174 2.72 0.85 -4.23
CA TYR A 174 3.49 1.68 -3.32
C TYR A 174 4.83 1.04 -3.01
N TYR A 175 5.87 1.86 -3.02
CA TYR A 175 7.16 1.58 -2.40
C TYR A 175 7.36 2.60 -1.29
N THR A 176 7.15 2.18 -0.05
CA THR A 176 7.21 3.06 1.12
C THR A 176 8.53 2.88 1.85
N GLN A 177 9.16 3.99 2.21
CA GLN A 177 10.35 3.97 3.05
C GLN A 177 10.22 4.93 4.22
N GLN A 178 10.88 4.61 5.31
CA GLN A 178 10.92 5.44 6.52
C GLN A 178 12.34 5.68 7.02
N GLN A 179 13.32 5.09 6.35
CA GLN A 179 14.73 5.22 6.62
C GLN A 179 15.52 4.87 5.34
N TYR A 180 16.85 4.98 5.37
CA TYR A 180 17.66 4.51 4.26
C TYR A 180 17.33 3.04 3.92
N ILE A 181 17.14 2.76 2.64
CA ILE A 181 16.75 1.44 2.13
C ILE A 181 17.69 0.99 1.02
N THR A 182 17.71 -0.33 0.80
CA THR A 182 18.31 -0.97 -0.38
C THR A 182 17.19 -1.43 -1.32
N ALA A 183 17.26 -1.10 -2.60
CA ALA A 183 16.32 -1.59 -3.60
C ALA A 183 16.42 -3.11 -3.78
N PHE A 184 15.34 -3.75 -4.22
CA PHE A 184 15.33 -5.17 -4.54
C PHE A 184 16.33 -5.47 -5.67
N PRO A 185 17.11 -6.56 -5.61
CA PRO A 185 18.01 -6.94 -6.67
C PRO A 185 17.31 -7.67 -7.81
N PRO A 186 17.91 -7.69 -9.04
CA PRO A 186 17.37 -8.46 -10.16
C PRO A 186 17.18 -9.95 -9.82
N GLY A 187 16.03 -10.50 -10.23
CA GLY A 187 15.65 -11.88 -9.92
C GLY A 187 14.96 -12.07 -8.58
N PHE A 188 14.85 -11.02 -7.77
CA PHE A 188 14.15 -11.07 -6.48
C PHE A 188 12.65 -11.33 -6.68
N ARG A 189 12.10 -12.20 -5.83
CA ARG A 189 10.67 -12.51 -5.79
C ARG A 189 10.24 -12.80 -4.36
N MET A 190 8.99 -12.55 -4.04
CA MET A 190 8.39 -12.87 -2.75
C MET A 190 6.89 -12.99 -2.86
N THR A 191 6.28 -13.69 -1.91
CA THR A 191 4.83 -13.78 -1.75
C THR A 191 4.40 -13.31 -0.36
N VAL A 192 3.12 -13.03 -0.19
CA VAL A 192 2.48 -12.75 1.09
C VAL A 192 1.07 -13.34 1.12
N GLY A 193 0.67 -13.91 2.26
CA GLY A 193 -0.58 -14.65 2.35
C GLY A 193 -0.46 -16.08 1.84
N SER A 194 -1.58 -16.79 1.74
CA SER A 194 -1.62 -18.16 1.20
C SER A 194 -3.05 -18.54 0.82
N PRO A 195 -3.26 -19.20 -0.33
CA PRO A 195 -4.58 -19.74 -0.71
C PRO A 195 -5.10 -20.81 0.25
N THR A 196 -4.22 -21.42 1.06
CA THR A 196 -4.57 -22.45 2.04
C THR A 196 -5.05 -21.86 3.38
N THR A 197 -4.97 -20.55 3.57
CA THR A 197 -5.49 -19.88 4.77
C THR A 197 -7.00 -19.97 4.82
N SER A 198 -7.53 -20.69 5.81
CA SER A 198 -8.96 -21.02 5.92
C SER A 198 -9.62 -20.58 7.24
N THR A 199 -8.82 -20.14 8.21
CA THR A 199 -9.31 -19.70 9.52
C THR A 199 -8.87 -18.28 9.85
N LEU A 200 -9.66 -17.61 10.70
CA LEU A 200 -9.36 -16.26 11.18
C LEU A 200 -8.00 -16.18 11.89
N ASP A 201 -7.65 -17.21 12.68
CA ASP A 201 -6.39 -17.24 13.42
C ASP A 201 -5.16 -17.39 12.50
N GLN A 202 -5.32 -18.12 11.39
CA GLN A 202 -4.31 -18.17 10.34
C GLN A 202 -4.20 -16.80 9.62
N ALA A 203 -5.34 -16.24 9.21
CA ALA A 203 -5.38 -14.96 8.49
C ALA A 203 -4.79 -13.80 9.32
N ARG A 204 -5.02 -13.77 10.62
CA ARG A 204 -4.43 -12.77 11.53
C ARG A 204 -2.91 -12.80 11.58
N LYS A 205 -2.27 -13.91 11.21
CA LYS A 205 -0.80 -14.01 11.13
C LYS A 205 -0.25 -13.27 9.92
N HIS A 206 -1.06 -13.08 8.87
CA HIS A 206 -0.71 -12.29 7.70
C HIS A 206 -1.05 -10.81 7.96
N ILE A 207 -0.24 -10.17 8.80
CA ILE A 207 -0.38 -8.75 9.14
C ILE A 207 -0.18 -7.93 7.86
N GLY A 208 -1.14 -7.06 7.55
CA GLY A 208 -1.07 -6.24 6.33
C GLY A 208 -1.92 -6.74 5.17
N LEU A 209 -2.59 -7.90 5.29
CA LEU A 209 -3.62 -8.32 4.35
C LEU A 209 -4.98 -7.87 4.90
N ARG A 210 -5.62 -6.91 4.23
CA ARG A 210 -6.83 -6.26 4.73
C ARG A 210 -7.80 -5.96 3.62
N TYR A 211 -9.06 -5.80 4.03
CA TYR A 211 -10.13 -5.28 3.21
C TYR A 211 -10.76 -4.05 3.85
N ASN A 212 -11.29 -3.18 3.02
CA ASN A 212 -12.18 -2.11 3.45
C ASN A 212 -13.44 -2.13 2.59
N CYS A 213 -14.57 -1.97 3.24
CA CYS A 213 -15.84 -1.76 2.55
C CYS A 213 -15.99 -0.28 2.19
N LEU A 214 -15.78 0.06 0.91
CA LEU A 214 -15.81 1.44 0.45
C LEU A 214 -17.23 2.01 0.51
N GLN A 215 -17.37 3.11 1.24
CA GLN A 215 -18.58 3.93 1.25
C GLN A 215 -18.62 4.87 0.04
N THR A 216 -17.47 5.44 -0.30
CA THR A 216 -17.15 6.15 -1.53
C THR A 216 -15.71 5.76 -1.93
N LEU A 217 -15.24 6.16 -3.12
CA LEU A 217 -13.84 5.92 -3.51
C LEU A 217 -12.81 6.55 -2.56
N LEU A 218 -13.21 7.56 -1.78
CA LEU A 218 -12.34 8.27 -0.84
C LEU A 218 -12.62 7.92 0.63
N ASN A 219 -13.70 7.20 0.92
CA ASN A 219 -14.06 6.79 2.29
C ASN A 219 -14.00 5.26 2.41
N ARG A 220 -12.92 4.78 3.03
CA ARG A 220 -12.59 3.35 3.10
C ARG A 220 -13.34 2.57 4.19
N GLY A 221 -13.88 3.23 5.21
CA GLY A 221 -14.42 2.53 6.38
C GLY A 221 -13.32 1.77 7.17
N PRO A 222 -13.69 0.96 8.18
CA PRO A 222 -12.73 0.20 8.97
C PRO A 222 -12.08 -0.92 8.16
N GLU A 223 -10.85 -1.28 8.55
CA GLU A 223 -10.15 -2.45 8.03
C GLU A 223 -10.70 -3.75 8.60
N MET A 224 -10.73 -4.80 7.79
CA MET A 224 -11.17 -6.12 8.17
C MET A 224 -10.30 -7.22 7.55
N VAL A 225 -10.23 -8.37 8.21
CA VAL A 225 -9.39 -9.50 7.80
C VAL A 225 -10.14 -10.42 6.82
N ASP A 226 -11.47 -10.35 6.81
CA ASP A 226 -12.34 -11.17 5.95
C ASP A 226 -13.10 -10.28 4.97
N PHE A 227 -13.75 -10.89 4.00
CA PHE A 227 -14.70 -10.20 3.15
C PHE A 227 -15.79 -9.47 3.98
N PRO A 228 -16.25 -8.31 3.53
CA PRO A 228 -17.35 -7.62 4.17
C PRO A 228 -18.61 -8.50 4.31
N THR A 229 -19.28 -8.40 5.43
CA THR A 229 -20.53 -9.13 5.71
C THR A 229 -21.78 -8.37 5.26
N LYS A 230 -21.61 -7.21 4.62
CA LYS A 230 -22.68 -6.35 4.11
C LYS A 230 -22.28 -5.79 2.75
N PRO A 231 -23.24 -5.47 1.87
CA PRO A 231 -22.99 -4.81 0.60
C PRO A 231 -22.18 -3.52 0.77
N CYS A 232 -21.16 -3.34 -0.07
CA CYS A 232 -20.31 -2.17 -0.07
C CYS A 232 -20.76 -1.18 -1.15
N PRO A 233 -21.16 0.06 -0.77
CA PRO A 233 -21.73 1.04 -1.71
C PRO A 233 -20.82 1.38 -2.88
N ALA A 234 -19.50 1.37 -2.68
CA ALA A 234 -18.51 1.72 -3.71
C ALA A 234 -17.53 0.58 -4.06
N GLY A 235 -17.77 -0.63 -3.57
CA GLY A 235 -16.96 -1.81 -3.81
C GLY A 235 -16.07 -2.20 -2.64
N ILE A 236 -15.24 -3.21 -2.84
CA ILE A 236 -14.27 -3.70 -1.86
C ILE A 236 -12.88 -3.21 -2.24
N PHE A 237 -12.17 -2.69 -1.26
CA PHE A 237 -10.77 -2.29 -1.36
C PHE A 237 -9.91 -3.36 -0.69
N ALA A 238 -9.07 -4.01 -1.46
CA ALA A 238 -8.15 -5.04 -0.99
C ALA A 238 -6.74 -4.48 -0.91
N VAL A 239 -6.07 -4.72 0.22
CA VAL A 239 -4.73 -4.22 0.52
C VAL A 239 -3.81 -5.37 0.85
N HIS A 240 -2.62 -5.38 0.23
CA HIS A 240 -1.58 -6.37 0.46
C HIS A 240 -0.27 -5.66 0.76
N HIS A 241 0.16 -5.69 2.03
CA HIS A 241 1.47 -5.19 2.46
C HIS A 241 2.47 -6.33 2.54
N PHE A 242 3.62 -6.13 1.94
CA PHE A 242 4.73 -7.08 1.98
C PHE A 242 5.71 -6.77 3.12
N PRO A 243 6.48 -7.76 3.59
CA PRO A 243 7.55 -7.53 4.53
C PRO A 243 8.66 -6.65 3.92
N ALA A 244 9.43 -5.98 4.79
CA ALA A 244 10.43 -4.99 4.38
C ALA A 244 11.85 -5.26 4.90
N CYS A 245 12.11 -6.39 5.54
CA CYS A 245 13.45 -6.79 5.97
C CYS A 245 13.88 -8.06 5.25
N TRP A 246 14.98 -7.98 4.52
CA TRP A 246 15.55 -9.09 3.74
C TRP A 246 16.75 -9.70 4.45
N ASP A 247 16.95 -11.01 4.29
CA ASP A 247 18.08 -11.74 4.85
C ASP A 247 19.45 -11.34 4.23
N GLY A 248 19.43 -10.59 3.13
CA GLY A 248 20.60 -10.10 2.43
C GLY A 248 21.32 -11.13 1.56
N LYS A 249 20.71 -12.31 1.33
CA LYS A 249 21.34 -13.45 0.65
C LYS A 249 20.45 -14.07 -0.42
N ASN A 250 19.24 -14.46 -0.06
CA ASN A 250 18.36 -15.25 -0.91
C ASN A 250 17.44 -14.37 -1.72
N LEU A 251 17.44 -14.52 -3.05
CA LEU A 251 16.49 -13.84 -3.93
C LEU A 251 15.07 -14.41 -3.83
N ASP A 252 14.99 -15.61 -3.28
CA ASP A 252 13.81 -16.42 -3.09
C ASP A 252 14.07 -17.45 -1.98
N SER A 253 13.02 -18.02 -1.41
CA SER A 253 13.10 -19.13 -0.46
C SER A 253 12.12 -20.24 -0.86
N PRO A 254 12.23 -21.47 -0.35
CA PRO A 254 11.33 -22.57 -0.72
C PRO A 254 9.84 -22.29 -0.48
N ASP A 255 9.52 -21.41 0.46
CA ASP A 255 8.18 -20.94 0.77
C ASP A 255 7.86 -19.56 0.17
N HIS A 256 8.79 -18.99 -0.61
CA HIS A 256 8.73 -17.65 -1.19
C HIS A 256 8.49 -16.51 -0.20
N GLN A 257 8.67 -16.73 1.11
CA GLN A 257 8.37 -15.77 2.19
C GLN A 257 9.50 -15.67 3.23
N SER A 258 10.14 -16.77 3.63
CA SER A 258 11.03 -16.80 4.80
C SER A 258 12.38 -16.11 4.61
N HIS A 259 12.75 -15.68 3.38
CA HIS A 259 13.87 -14.78 3.14
C HIS A 259 13.55 -13.32 3.46
N MET A 260 12.27 -13.02 3.79
CA MET A 260 11.78 -11.72 4.20
C MET A 260 11.17 -11.79 5.59
N TYR A 261 11.28 -10.70 6.35
CA TYR A 261 10.72 -10.58 7.68
C TYR A 261 9.85 -9.32 7.81
N ASN A 262 8.66 -9.50 8.37
CA ASN A 262 7.76 -8.38 8.66
C ASN A 262 7.97 -7.89 10.09
N THR A 263 8.39 -6.65 10.26
CA THR A 263 8.57 -6.04 11.58
C THR A 263 7.29 -5.44 12.15
N ILE A 264 6.24 -5.31 11.34
CA ILE A 264 4.94 -4.80 11.77
C ILE A 264 4.26 -5.92 12.56
N GLN A 265 3.91 -5.63 13.81
CA GLN A 265 3.30 -6.61 14.72
C GLN A 265 1.85 -6.28 15.10
N TYR A 266 1.31 -5.17 14.56
CA TYR A 266 -0.05 -4.71 14.82
C TYR A 266 -0.68 -4.11 13.56
N ASP A 267 -1.98 -3.94 13.58
CA ASP A 267 -2.72 -3.27 12.51
C ASP A 267 -2.25 -1.81 12.42
N GLY A 268 -1.59 -1.50 11.37
CA GLY A 268 -0.97 -0.21 11.15
C GLY A 268 0.40 -0.35 10.49
N PHE A 269 0.68 0.52 9.57
CA PHE A 269 1.64 0.29 8.54
C PHE A 269 2.84 1.25 8.58
N THR A 270 2.85 2.17 9.54
CA THR A 270 3.59 3.41 9.39
C THR A 270 4.93 3.49 10.10
N ASN A 271 5.22 2.62 11.06
CA ASN A 271 6.47 2.68 11.83
C ASN A 271 7.06 1.30 12.01
N ALA A 272 7.69 0.80 10.96
CA ALA A 272 8.40 -0.46 11.05
C ALA A 272 9.59 -0.34 12.01
N PRO A 273 9.68 -1.16 13.07
CA PRO A 273 10.86 -1.27 13.90
C PRO A 273 12.12 -1.59 13.07
N PRO A 274 13.33 -1.41 13.60
CA PRO A 274 14.55 -1.84 12.93
C PRO A 274 14.49 -3.31 12.50
N CYS A 275 15.13 -3.63 11.39
CA CYS A 275 15.26 -5.01 10.93
C CYS A 275 16.04 -5.86 11.93
N PRO A 276 15.62 -7.12 12.18
CA PRO A 276 16.32 -8.03 13.09
C PRO A 276 17.66 -8.50 12.48
N ALA A 277 18.55 -9.00 13.31
CA ALA A 277 19.85 -9.52 12.86
C ALA A 277 19.76 -10.67 11.85
N SER A 278 18.66 -11.42 11.86
CA SER A 278 18.39 -12.48 10.88
C SER A 278 18.06 -11.96 9.48
N HIS A 279 17.49 -10.74 9.39
CA HIS A 279 17.09 -10.08 8.14
C HIS A 279 17.55 -8.62 8.17
N PRO A 280 18.86 -8.38 8.10
CA PRO A 280 19.43 -7.05 8.44
C PRO A 280 19.22 -5.99 7.37
N VAL A 281 18.82 -6.37 6.14
CA VAL A 281 18.74 -5.43 5.02
C VAL A 281 17.36 -4.83 4.94
N ARG A 282 17.27 -3.50 5.14
CA ARG A 282 16.01 -2.78 4.96
C ARG A 282 15.73 -2.56 3.47
N MET A 283 14.59 -3.07 3.03
CA MET A 283 14.03 -2.87 1.71
C MET A 283 12.86 -1.86 1.77
N PRO A 284 12.41 -1.28 0.66
CA PRO A 284 11.15 -0.54 0.67
C PRO A 284 10.00 -1.49 0.99
N GLN A 285 9.02 -1.03 1.76
CA GLN A 285 7.81 -1.80 1.94
C GLN A 285 6.94 -1.68 0.70
N LEU A 286 6.72 -2.81 0.05
CA LEU A 286 5.84 -2.91 -1.10
C LEU A 286 4.39 -3.05 -0.64
N THR A 287 3.45 -2.37 -1.32
CA THR A 287 2.02 -2.50 -1.05
C THR A 287 1.23 -2.46 -2.34
N TYR A 288 0.21 -3.30 -2.42
CA TYR A 288 -0.80 -3.25 -3.49
C TYR A 288 -2.14 -2.81 -2.94
N GLU A 289 -2.83 -1.98 -3.68
CA GLU A 289 -4.21 -1.62 -3.44
C GLU A 289 -5.03 -1.92 -4.71
N THR A 290 -6.05 -2.75 -4.56
CA THR A 290 -6.97 -3.11 -5.65
C THR A 290 -8.39 -2.77 -5.26
N VAL A 291 -9.14 -2.15 -6.15
CA VAL A 291 -10.58 -1.90 -5.96
C VAL A 291 -11.38 -2.89 -6.77
N TRP A 292 -12.11 -3.77 -6.12
CA TRP A 292 -13.05 -4.68 -6.77
C TRP A 292 -14.43 -4.04 -6.88
N ASP A 293 -14.99 -3.98 -8.07
CA ASP A 293 -16.35 -3.49 -8.30
C ASP A 293 -17.39 -4.56 -7.92
N THR A 294 -17.70 -4.61 -6.65
CA THR A 294 -18.70 -5.53 -6.11
C THR A 294 -20.12 -4.96 -6.14
N THR A 295 -20.29 -3.73 -6.65
CA THR A 295 -21.60 -3.03 -6.62
C THR A 295 -22.68 -3.78 -7.40
N LYS A 296 -22.32 -4.47 -8.48
CA LYS A 296 -23.24 -5.32 -9.26
C LYS A 296 -23.85 -6.46 -8.46
N PHE A 297 -23.22 -6.88 -7.36
CA PHE A 297 -23.62 -8.02 -6.55
C PHE A 297 -24.31 -7.60 -5.25
N ASN A 298 -24.50 -6.30 -5.01
CA ASN A 298 -25.12 -5.81 -3.78
C ASN A 298 -26.57 -6.31 -3.58
N SER A 299 -27.32 -6.56 -4.66
CA SER A 299 -28.64 -7.18 -4.60
C SER A 299 -28.64 -8.72 -4.52
N MET A 300 -27.46 -9.33 -4.66
CA MET A 300 -27.30 -10.79 -4.70
C MET A 300 -26.75 -11.34 -3.36
N TRP A 301 -26.82 -10.54 -2.30
CA TRP A 301 -26.33 -10.97 -0.99
C TRP A 301 -27.19 -12.12 -0.46
N PRO A 302 -26.60 -13.29 -0.20
CA PRO A 302 -27.39 -14.46 0.14
C PRO A 302 -27.97 -14.35 1.56
N SER A 303 -29.19 -14.86 1.75
CA SER A 303 -29.75 -15.00 3.09
C SER A 303 -29.01 -16.10 3.85
N GLY A 304 -28.45 -15.76 5.03
CA GLY A 304 -27.76 -16.72 5.89
C GLY A 304 -26.30 -17.02 5.55
N ALA A 305 -25.75 -16.41 4.49
CA ALA A 305 -24.32 -16.45 4.22
C ALA A 305 -23.67 -15.08 4.45
N PRO A 306 -22.40 -15.04 4.88
CA PRO A 306 -21.74 -13.79 5.23
C PRO A 306 -21.51 -12.87 4.03
N ASN A 307 -21.27 -13.41 2.83
CA ASN A 307 -21.04 -12.66 1.60
C ASN A 307 -21.23 -13.55 0.36
N PRO A 308 -21.35 -13.00 -0.86
CA PRO A 308 -21.53 -13.76 -2.10
C PRO A 308 -20.21 -14.12 -2.80
N PHE A 309 -19.03 -13.85 -2.22
CA PHE A 309 -17.74 -14.00 -2.90
C PHE A 309 -17.08 -15.33 -2.61
N VAL A 310 -16.40 -15.86 -3.61
CA VAL A 310 -15.59 -17.09 -3.55
C VAL A 310 -14.29 -16.89 -4.31
N TRP A 311 -13.29 -17.68 -3.96
CA TRP A 311 -12.06 -17.79 -4.73
C TRP A 311 -12.16 -18.92 -5.77
N SER A 312 -11.39 -18.82 -6.84
CA SER A 312 -11.29 -19.92 -7.83
C SER A 312 -10.57 -21.17 -7.29
N PHE A 313 -9.89 -21.06 -6.14
CA PHE A 313 -9.29 -22.19 -5.40
C PHE A 313 -10.17 -22.73 -4.27
N GLN A 314 -11.44 -22.42 -4.27
CA GLN A 314 -12.45 -22.76 -3.27
C GLN A 314 -12.31 -22.02 -1.92
N GLY A 315 -13.44 -21.65 -1.36
CA GLY A 315 -13.57 -20.93 -0.10
C GLY A 315 -14.38 -19.65 -0.25
N SER A 316 -15.25 -19.42 0.72
CA SER A 316 -16.15 -18.24 0.78
C SER A 316 -15.67 -17.18 1.76
N SER A 317 -14.52 -17.39 2.44
CA SER A 317 -13.89 -16.39 3.30
C SER A 317 -12.81 -15.63 2.53
N GLY A 318 -12.57 -14.38 2.92
CA GLY A 318 -11.47 -13.58 2.39
C GLY A 318 -10.08 -14.01 2.87
N TYR A 319 -9.99 -14.99 3.78
CA TYR A 319 -8.74 -15.39 4.44
C TYR A 319 -7.66 -15.88 3.49
N GLY A 320 -8.04 -16.52 2.37
CA GLY A 320 -7.11 -17.05 1.38
C GLY A 320 -6.49 -16.00 0.45
N THR A 321 -6.71 -14.71 0.72
CA THR A 321 -6.08 -13.64 -0.07
C THR A 321 -4.55 -13.74 0.02
N HIS A 322 -3.90 -13.50 -1.12
CA HIS A 322 -2.44 -13.51 -1.23
C HIS A 322 -2.01 -12.59 -2.36
N ALA A 323 -0.75 -12.25 -2.35
CA ALA A 323 -0.14 -11.43 -3.38
C ALA A 323 1.31 -11.86 -3.63
N ASP A 324 1.74 -11.66 -4.85
CA ASP A 324 3.00 -12.12 -5.38
C ASP A 324 3.73 -10.99 -6.08
N TYR A 325 5.04 -11.03 -6.02
CA TYR A 325 5.92 -10.02 -6.55
C TYR A 325 7.12 -10.62 -7.25
N MET A 326 7.42 -10.09 -8.43
CA MET A 326 8.68 -10.31 -9.12
C MET A 326 9.29 -8.98 -9.53
N PHE A 327 10.50 -8.72 -9.03
CA PHE A 327 11.23 -7.48 -9.31
C PHE A 327 11.63 -7.36 -10.77
N GLY A 328 11.41 -6.19 -11.36
CA GLY A 328 11.75 -5.90 -12.76
C GLY A 328 12.01 -4.42 -13.05
N TRP A 329 12.37 -3.61 -12.06
CA TRP A 329 12.82 -2.24 -12.32
C TRP A 329 14.09 -2.23 -13.16
N LYS A 330 14.18 -1.34 -14.13
CA LYS A 330 15.28 -1.27 -15.08
C LYS A 330 16.55 -0.70 -14.41
N GLY A 331 17.61 -1.50 -14.38
CA GLY A 331 18.89 -1.10 -13.79
C GLY A 331 18.77 -0.65 -12.34
N ASP A 332 19.23 0.55 -12.01
CA ASP A 332 19.20 1.15 -10.67
C ASP A 332 17.99 2.09 -10.43
N SER A 333 17.00 2.09 -11.32
CA SER A 333 15.92 3.09 -11.31
C SER A 333 15.12 3.12 -10.01
N LEU A 334 14.83 1.98 -9.39
CA LEU A 334 14.18 1.96 -8.07
C LEU A 334 15.07 2.59 -6.99
N GLN A 335 16.36 2.28 -6.94
CA GLN A 335 17.26 2.86 -5.96
C GLN A 335 17.40 4.38 -6.16
N ARG A 336 17.48 4.84 -7.42
CA ARG A 336 17.47 6.28 -7.73
C ARG A 336 16.21 6.98 -7.23
N ALA A 337 15.04 6.34 -7.40
CA ALA A 337 13.79 6.86 -6.87
C ALA A 337 13.80 6.91 -5.34
N MET A 338 14.22 5.83 -4.71
CA MET A 338 14.26 5.73 -3.25
C MET A 338 15.25 6.71 -2.61
N ASN A 339 16.28 7.15 -3.32
CA ASN A 339 17.26 8.13 -2.85
C ASN A 339 16.77 9.59 -3.01
N LYS A 340 15.58 9.83 -3.57
CA LYS A 340 15.06 11.17 -3.86
C LYS A 340 13.76 11.44 -3.12
N SER A 341 13.77 12.38 -2.19
CA SER A 341 12.58 12.77 -1.43
C SER A 341 11.43 13.29 -2.32
N GLU A 342 11.74 13.88 -3.47
CA GLU A 342 10.74 14.34 -4.44
C GLU A 342 9.87 13.20 -5.00
N CYS A 343 10.39 11.96 -5.04
CA CYS A 343 9.65 10.80 -5.53
C CYS A 343 8.53 10.34 -4.62
N PHE A 344 8.46 10.87 -3.41
CA PHE A 344 7.46 10.50 -2.40
C PHE A 344 6.23 11.40 -2.37
N TYR A 345 6.27 12.45 -3.19
CA TYR A 345 5.17 13.39 -3.40
C TYR A 345 4.77 13.37 -4.89
N ASP A 346 4.29 14.42 -5.43
CA ASP A 346 3.70 14.43 -6.77
C ASP A 346 4.69 14.47 -7.95
N GLY A 347 5.98 14.33 -7.71
CA GLY A 347 6.96 14.49 -8.77
C GLY A 347 8.23 13.67 -8.60
N CYS A 348 8.37 12.56 -9.30
CA CYS A 348 9.63 11.81 -9.38
C CYS A 348 10.34 12.12 -10.71
N GLY A 349 11.16 13.17 -10.74
CA GLY A 349 11.94 13.55 -11.92
C GLY A 349 13.12 12.62 -12.23
N SER A 350 13.51 11.77 -11.27
CA SER A 350 14.62 10.82 -11.42
C SER A 350 14.24 9.55 -12.17
N ILE A 351 12.94 9.33 -12.46
CA ILE A 351 12.41 8.18 -13.19
C ILE A 351 11.58 8.63 -14.38
N LYS A 352 11.65 7.88 -15.45
CA LYS A 352 10.80 8.06 -16.62
C LYS A 352 9.35 7.71 -16.29
N LYS A 353 8.43 8.63 -16.55
CA LYS A 353 6.99 8.39 -16.52
C LYS A 353 6.44 8.24 -17.94
N GLN A 354 5.31 7.55 -18.05
CA GLN A 354 4.51 7.48 -19.27
C GLN A 354 3.05 7.78 -18.96
N THR A 355 2.29 8.15 -19.99
CA THR A 355 0.84 8.33 -19.88
C THR A 355 0.14 6.97 -19.78
N MET A 356 -1.01 6.92 -19.13
CA MET A 356 -1.80 5.69 -19.08
C MET A 356 -2.28 5.24 -20.47
N ASN A 357 -2.43 6.16 -21.42
CA ASN A 357 -2.72 5.78 -22.83
C ASN A 357 -1.61 4.93 -23.47
N ILE A 358 -0.35 5.21 -23.13
CA ILE A 358 0.80 4.38 -23.56
C ILE A 358 0.83 3.08 -22.78
N ALA A 359 0.70 3.16 -21.45
CA ALA A 359 0.70 2.00 -20.58
C ALA A 359 -0.38 0.97 -20.93
N ASN A 360 -1.58 1.42 -21.30
CA ASN A 360 -2.70 0.57 -21.72
C ASN A 360 -2.46 -0.19 -23.04
N GLN A 361 -1.44 0.17 -23.83
CA GLN A 361 -1.06 -0.56 -25.04
C GLN A 361 -0.16 -1.77 -24.73
N CYS A 362 0.36 -1.84 -23.51
CA CYS A 362 1.18 -2.97 -23.08
C CYS A 362 0.29 -4.18 -22.79
N THR A 363 0.57 -5.28 -23.48
CA THR A 363 -0.23 -6.50 -23.40
C THR A 363 0.65 -7.73 -23.35
N VAL A 364 0.10 -8.83 -22.85
CA VAL A 364 0.64 -10.18 -22.99
C VAL A 364 -0.39 -11.07 -23.69
N LYS A 365 0.08 -12.13 -24.33
CA LYS A 365 -0.81 -13.13 -24.92
C LYS A 365 -1.57 -13.85 -23.80
N ASP A 366 -2.84 -14.16 -24.04
CA ASP A 366 -3.54 -15.16 -23.24
C ASP A 366 -2.87 -16.52 -23.45
N MET A 367 -2.31 -17.07 -22.38
CA MET A 367 -1.53 -18.32 -22.42
C MET A 367 -2.38 -19.54 -22.09
N VAL A 368 -3.54 -19.33 -21.44
CA VAL A 368 -4.41 -20.39 -20.95
C VAL A 368 -5.56 -20.67 -21.92
N GLY A 369 -6.11 -19.62 -22.55
CA GLY A 369 -7.27 -19.73 -23.45
C GLY A 369 -8.57 -20.10 -22.71
N GLU A 370 -8.64 -19.82 -21.39
CA GLU A 370 -9.78 -20.11 -20.55
C GLU A 370 -10.65 -18.86 -20.38
N GLN A 371 -11.96 -19.04 -20.42
CA GLN A 371 -12.87 -17.93 -20.13
C GLN A 371 -12.83 -17.60 -18.64
N THR A 372 -12.34 -16.41 -18.30
CA THR A 372 -12.27 -15.89 -16.93
C THR A 372 -13.17 -14.68 -16.71
N ASP A 373 -13.95 -14.22 -17.69
CA ASP A 373 -14.79 -13.03 -17.63
C ASP A 373 -16.26 -13.33 -17.85
N GLY A 374 -17.13 -12.45 -17.32
CA GLY A 374 -18.58 -12.56 -17.43
C GLY A 374 -19.15 -13.63 -16.50
N TRP A 375 -20.30 -14.18 -16.89
CA TRP A 375 -20.95 -15.31 -16.21
C TRP A 375 -20.36 -16.63 -16.71
N LEU A 376 -19.83 -17.41 -15.79
CA LEU A 376 -19.15 -18.66 -16.06
C LEU A 376 -20.06 -19.83 -15.66
N THR A 377 -19.89 -20.98 -16.28
CA THR A 377 -20.60 -22.22 -15.93
C THR A 377 -20.00 -22.95 -14.74
N ALA A 378 -18.71 -22.68 -14.44
CA ALA A 378 -17.98 -23.18 -13.31
C ALA A 378 -16.86 -22.21 -12.94
N LEU A 379 -16.26 -22.34 -11.76
CA LEU A 379 -15.05 -21.62 -11.43
C LEU A 379 -13.90 -22.05 -12.35
N PRO A 380 -13.07 -21.09 -12.80
CA PRO A 380 -11.85 -21.44 -13.54
C PRO A 380 -11.00 -22.43 -12.71
N GLY A 381 -10.55 -23.50 -13.38
CA GLY A 381 -9.84 -24.61 -12.72
C GLY A 381 -10.73 -25.73 -12.15
N MET A 382 -12.05 -25.53 -12.10
CA MET A 382 -13.01 -26.54 -11.66
C MET A 382 -13.80 -27.13 -12.83
N GLN A 383 -13.26 -27.15 -14.04
CA GLN A 383 -13.92 -27.81 -15.17
C GLN A 383 -14.00 -29.32 -14.89
N MET A 384 -15.24 -29.80 -14.91
CA MET A 384 -15.56 -31.23 -14.81
C MET A 384 -15.15 -31.95 -16.10
#